data_026ef9d4fb1dfa0f5efae7a3d7c6be3d
#
_entry.id   026ef9d4fb1dfa0f5efae7a3d7c6be3d
#
_cell.length_a   1.000
_cell.length_b   1.000
_cell.length_c   1.000
_cell.angle_alpha   90.00
_cell.angle_beta   90.00
_cell.angle_gamma   90.00
#
_symmetry.space_group_name_H-M   'P 1'
#
loop_
_entity.id
_entity.type
_entity.pdbx_description
1 polymer ?
#
loop_
_entity_poly.entity_id
_entity_poly.type
_entity_poly.pdbx_seq_one_letter_code
_entity_poly.pdbx_strand_id
1 'polypeptide(L)'
;YKQGDVVKKGDVIITINPGVGYEPRNIVANIDGRIQELTYKNPGSVVKQGDGLAILVPLDQKLIINGRLLVKDRGYVTVGMDAKIRLANQDQLKFDSINAKIISISPDAVQSDSAAWYDIELEIEKEFFTSGDTTYNLVPGIHVYVFILTGERTVLSYITTPFHNGIGQALQER
;
A
#
# COMPACT_ATOMS: atom_id res chain seq x y z
N TYR A 1 20.11 -13.57 5.08
CA TYR A 1 19.29 -12.64 4.27
C TYR A 1 19.73 -11.20 4.50
N LYS A 2 19.46 -10.33 3.53
CA LYS A 2 19.78 -8.89 3.55
C LYS A 2 18.51 -8.09 3.23
N GLN A 3 18.56 -6.79 3.49
CA GLN A 3 17.54 -5.85 3.04
C GLN A 3 17.40 -5.91 1.51
N GLY A 4 16.17 -6.08 1.03
CA GLY A 4 15.85 -6.27 -0.39
C GLY A 4 15.68 -7.71 -0.83
N ASP A 5 16.13 -8.70 -0.05
CA ASP A 5 15.97 -10.12 -0.37
C ASP A 5 14.51 -10.55 -0.33
N VAL A 6 14.15 -11.47 -1.22
CA VAL A 6 12.85 -12.14 -1.24
C VAL A 6 12.91 -13.38 -0.37
N VAL A 7 11.91 -13.54 0.50
CA VAL A 7 11.77 -14.68 1.41
C VAL A 7 10.42 -15.34 1.22
N LYS A 8 10.36 -16.64 1.47
CA LYS A 8 9.12 -17.42 1.51
C LYS A 8 8.68 -17.61 2.95
N LYS A 9 7.40 -17.81 3.15
CA LYS A 9 6.84 -18.19 4.44
C LYS A 9 7.53 -19.44 4.97
N GLY A 10 8.08 -19.32 6.18
CA GLY A 10 8.86 -20.38 6.83
C GLY A 10 10.37 -20.26 6.69
N ASP A 11 10.88 -19.39 5.83
CA ASP A 11 12.32 -19.13 5.72
C ASP A 11 12.87 -18.53 7.02
N VAL A 12 14.02 -19.01 7.46
CA VAL A 12 14.69 -18.50 8.66
C VAL A 12 15.39 -17.17 8.31
N ILE A 13 14.88 -16.06 8.85
CA ILE A 13 15.44 -14.73 8.61
C ILE A 13 16.58 -14.42 9.58
N ILE A 14 16.37 -14.71 10.87
CA ILE A 14 17.31 -14.41 11.95
C ILE A 14 17.36 -15.61 12.88
N THR A 15 18.56 -15.95 13.37
CA THR A 15 18.75 -16.90 14.46
C THR A 15 19.22 -16.15 15.68
N ILE A 16 18.49 -16.26 16.78
CA ILE A 16 18.81 -15.67 18.08
C ILE A 16 19.45 -16.74 18.96
N ASN A 17 20.63 -16.45 19.50
CA ASN A 17 21.27 -17.29 20.47
C ASN A 17 21.08 -16.70 21.89
N PRO A 18 20.26 -17.31 22.76
CA PRO A 18 19.98 -16.77 24.08
C PRO A 18 21.13 -16.88 25.08
N GLY A 19 22.21 -17.57 24.70
CA GLY A 19 23.39 -17.75 25.56
C GLY A 19 23.62 -19.22 25.98
N VAL A 20 24.60 -19.41 26.86
CA VAL A 20 25.02 -20.75 27.29
C VAL A 20 23.88 -21.48 28.01
N GLY A 21 23.60 -22.69 27.58
CA GLY A 21 22.56 -23.57 28.15
C GLY A 21 21.16 -23.42 27.55
N TYR A 22 21.01 -22.56 26.55
CA TYR A 22 19.75 -22.42 25.82
C TYR A 22 19.90 -22.75 24.33
N GLU A 23 18.85 -23.31 23.74
CA GLU A 23 18.83 -23.60 22.31
C GLU A 23 18.63 -22.34 21.46
N PRO A 24 19.31 -22.24 20.30
CA PRO A 24 19.09 -21.13 19.37
C PRO A 24 17.63 -21.10 18.91
N ARG A 25 17.06 -19.91 18.80
CA ARG A 25 15.70 -19.69 18.29
C ARG A 25 15.76 -19.08 16.89
N ASN A 26 15.06 -19.74 15.97
CA ASN A 26 14.90 -19.24 14.62
C ASN A 26 13.66 -18.37 14.49
N ILE A 27 13.84 -17.18 13.98
CA ILE A 27 12.77 -16.27 13.57
C ILE A 27 12.53 -16.50 12.09
N VAL A 28 11.33 -16.94 11.76
CA VAL A 28 10.95 -17.32 10.39
C VAL A 28 10.03 -16.27 9.77
N ALA A 29 10.06 -16.17 8.45
CA ALA A 29 9.11 -15.36 7.70
C ALA A 29 7.68 -15.89 7.90
N ASN A 30 6.75 -15.03 8.28
CA ASN A 30 5.33 -15.36 8.44
C ASN A 30 4.54 -15.28 7.13
N ILE A 31 5.10 -14.64 6.10
CA ILE A 31 4.52 -14.42 4.76
C ILE A 31 5.61 -14.57 3.68
N ASP A 32 5.17 -14.80 2.45
CA ASP A 32 6.00 -14.60 1.26
C ASP A 32 6.18 -13.10 1.04
N GLY A 33 7.41 -12.62 0.97
CA GLY A 33 7.64 -11.18 0.94
C GLY A 33 9.06 -10.79 0.61
N ARG A 34 9.28 -9.49 0.58
CA ARG A 34 10.61 -8.87 0.47
C ARG A 34 10.97 -8.25 1.82
N ILE A 35 12.20 -8.42 2.25
CA ILE A 35 12.72 -7.75 3.45
C ILE A 35 12.89 -6.27 3.15
N GLN A 36 12.03 -5.43 3.73
CA GLN A 36 12.13 -3.98 3.61
C GLN A 36 13.18 -3.42 4.55
N GLU A 37 13.24 -3.94 5.77
CA GLU A 37 14.18 -3.50 6.78
C GLU A 37 14.62 -4.67 7.67
N LEU A 38 15.90 -4.69 8.02
CA LEU A 38 16.47 -5.51 9.08
C LEU A 38 17.05 -4.59 10.14
N THR A 39 16.51 -4.64 11.35
CA THR A 39 16.97 -3.82 12.48
C THR A 39 18.38 -4.22 12.88
N TYR A 40 18.66 -5.50 12.93
CA TYR A 40 19.96 -6.05 13.33
C TYR A 40 20.67 -6.65 12.10
N LYS A 41 21.64 -5.90 11.57
CA LYS A 41 22.37 -6.26 10.32
C LYS A 41 23.63 -7.07 10.59
N ASN A 42 24.16 -7.01 11.81
CA ASN A 42 25.44 -7.61 12.15
C ASN A 42 25.26 -8.78 13.13
N PRO A 43 25.91 -9.94 12.85
CA PRO A 43 26.00 -11.02 13.84
C PRO A 43 26.61 -10.53 15.16
N GLY A 44 26.09 -11.03 16.28
CA GLY A 44 26.55 -10.64 17.62
C GLY A 44 25.84 -9.42 18.21
N SER A 45 24.90 -8.82 17.51
CA SER A 45 24.04 -7.76 18.06
C SER A 45 23.15 -8.32 19.17
N VAL A 46 22.94 -7.54 20.23
CA VAL A 46 22.08 -7.92 21.35
C VAL A 46 20.64 -7.48 21.06
N VAL A 47 19.72 -8.45 21.11
CA VAL A 47 18.28 -8.27 20.87
C VAL A 47 17.56 -8.29 22.21
N LYS A 48 16.63 -7.39 22.44
CA LYS A 48 15.76 -7.35 23.62
C LYS A 48 14.38 -7.87 23.29
N GLN A 49 13.68 -8.37 24.29
CA GLN A 49 12.28 -8.76 24.15
C GLN A 49 11.44 -7.53 23.77
N GLY A 50 10.63 -7.66 22.71
CA GLY A 50 9.82 -6.58 22.19
C GLY A 50 10.46 -5.79 21.03
N ASP A 51 11.73 -6.04 20.72
CA ASP A 51 12.37 -5.38 19.58
C ASP A 51 11.78 -5.89 18.24
N GLY A 52 11.51 -4.96 17.32
CA GLY A 52 11.21 -5.28 15.93
C GLY A 52 12.48 -5.77 15.23
N LEU A 53 12.44 -6.97 14.65
CA LEU A 53 13.62 -7.62 14.05
C LEU A 53 13.74 -7.37 12.56
N ALA A 54 12.62 -7.49 11.84
CA ALA A 54 12.54 -7.29 10.41
C ALA A 54 11.16 -6.78 10.00
N ILE A 55 11.12 -6.00 8.96
CA ILE A 55 9.88 -5.58 8.29
C ILE A 55 9.82 -6.31 6.95
N LEU A 56 8.76 -7.13 6.77
CA LEU A 56 8.49 -7.83 5.53
C LEU A 56 7.34 -7.15 4.79
N VAL A 57 7.53 -6.94 3.48
CA VAL A 57 6.49 -6.47 2.57
C VAL A 57 6.06 -7.64 1.70
N PRO A 58 4.76 -8.01 1.68
CA PRO A 58 4.26 -9.07 0.81
C PRO A 58 4.57 -8.79 -0.66
N LEU A 59 4.87 -9.85 -1.44
CA LEU A 59 5.15 -9.72 -2.87
C LEU A 59 3.88 -9.49 -3.70
N ASP A 60 2.74 -9.94 -3.21
CA ASP A 60 1.46 -9.94 -3.92
C ASP A 60 0.60 -8.71 -3.56
N GLN A 61 1.19 -7.66 -3.00
CA GLN A 61 0.43 -6.45 -2.70
C GLN A 61 0.12 -5.69 -3.97
N LYS A 62 -1.16 -5.66 -4.31
CA LYS A 62 -1.68 -4.75 -5.31
C LYS A 62 -1.55 -3.31 -4.81
N LEU A 63 -1.12 -2.43 -5.69
CA LEU A 63 -1.13 -1.00 -5.42
C LEU A 63 -2.56 -0.54 -5.14
N ILE A 64 -2.74 0.14 -4.02
CA ILE A 64 -4.00 0.78 -3.64
C ILE A 64 -3.84 2.28 -3.82
N ILE A 65 -4.85 2.90 -4.41
CA ILE A 65 -4.94 4.35 -4.53
C ILE A 65 -5.84 4.86 -3.43
N ASN A 66 -5.28 5.73 -2.59
CA ASN A 66 -6.06 6.47 -1.61
C ASN A 66 -6.60 7.75 -2.25
N GLY A 67 -7.88 7.97 -2.19
CA GLY A 67 -8.57 9.14 -2.76
C GLY A 67 -9.33 9.91 -1.69
N ARG A 68 -9.67 11.17 -2.01
CA ARG A 68 -10.52 12.01 -1.19
C ARG A 68 -11.83 12.26 -1.91
N LEU A 69 -12.91 11.76 -1.36
CA LEU A 69 -14.26 11.97 -1.86
C LEU A 69 -14.91 13.15 -1.11
N LEU A 70 -15.31 14.17 -1.83
CA LEU A 70 -15.97 15.32 -1.22
C LEU A 70 -17.30 14.91 -0.56
N VAL A 71 -17.65 15.53 0.58
CA VAL A 71 -18.87 15.22 1.33
C VAL A 71 -20.12 15.34 0.46
N LYS A 72 -20.19 16.33 -0.43
CA LYS A 72 -21.32 16.55 -1.35
C LYS A 72 -21.57 15.37 -2.30
N ASP A 73 -20.52 14.62 -2.62
CA ASP A 73 -20.56 13.52 -3.61
C ASP A 73 -20.75 12.16 -2.94
N ARG A 74 -20.67 12.10 -1.59
CA ARG A 74 -20.74 10.85 -0.82
C ARG A 74 -22.01 10.04 -1.08
N GLY A 75 -23.14 10.72 -1.27
CA GLY A 75 -24.44 10.06 -1.51
C GLY A 75 -24.54 9.31 -2.85
N TYR A 76 -23.66 9.59 -3.79
CA TYR A 76 -23.65 8.97 -5.13
C TYR A 76 -22.61 7.86 -5.27
N VAL A 77 -21.76 7.66 -4.27
CA VAL A 77 -20.62 6.75 -4.34
C VAL A 77 -20.75 5.62 -3.33
N THR A 78 -20.63 4.38 -3.81
CA THR A 78 -20.67 3.17 -2.99
C THR A 78 -19.47 2.28 -3.26
N VAL A 79 -19.13 1.44 -2.30
CA VAL A 79 -18.11 0.39 -2.46
C VAL A 79 -18.52 -0.54 -3.61
N GLY A 80 -17.55 -0.93 -4.43
CA GLY A 80 -17.75 -1.76 -5.61
C GLY A 80 -17.96 -1.00 -6.91
N MET A 81 -18.12 0.33 -6.87
CA MET A 81 -18.21 1.15 -8.09
C MET A 81 -16.89 1.17 -8.85
N ASP A 82 -17.02 1.21 -10.18
CA ASP A 82 -15.90 1.33 -11.08
C ASP A 82 -15.42 2.78 -11.17
N ALA A 83 -14.13 2.93 -11.33
CA ALA A 83 -13.47 4.22 -11.50
C ALA A 83 -12.39 4.14 -12.58
N LYS A 84 -12.01 5.30 -13.10
CA LYS A 84 -10.88 5.46 -14.02
C LYS A 84 -9.82 6.35 -13.40
N ILE A 85 -8.58 5.91 -13.48
CA ILE A 85 -7.42 6.63 -12.95
C ILE A 85 -6.67 7.25 -14.12
N ARG A 86 -6.28 8.52 -13.99
CA ARG A 86 -5.44 9.24 -14.94
C ARG A 86 -4.31 9.95 -14.20
N LEU A 87 -3.18 10.12 -14.87
CA LEU A 87 -2.06 10.93 -14.35
C LEU A 87 -2.51 12.38 -14.12
N ALA A 88 -2.04 12.98 -13.03
CA ALA A 88 -2.33 14.39 -12.69
C ALA A 88 -1.22 15.34 -13.17
N ASN A 89 -0.64 15.08 -14.33
CA ASN A 89 0.41 15.89 -14.94
C ASN A 89 0.01 16.37 -16.34
N GLN A 90 0.90 17.13 -17.00
CA GLN A 90 0.66 17.64 -18.36
C GLN A 90 0.51 16.54 -19.42
N ASP A 91 0.98 15.33 -19.13
CA ASP A 91 0.92 14.18 -20.02
C ASP A 91 -0.36 13.34 -19.85
N GLN A 92 -1.31 13.76 -19.01
CA GLN A 92 -2.55 13.02 -18.70
C GLN A 92 -3.36 12.60 -19.95
N LEU A 93 -3.26 13.37 -21.03
CA LEU A 93 -3.99 13.08 -22.28
C LEU A 93 -3.23 12.14 -23.21
N LYS A 94 -1.94 11.90 -22.96
CA LYS A 94 -1.11 10.99 -23.77
C LYS A 94 -1.24 9.53 -23.35
N PHE A 95 -1.61 9.31 -22.07
CA PHE A 95 -1.69 7.98 -21.51
C PHE A 95 -3.14 7.50 -21.37
N ASP A 96 -3.35 6.22 -21.59
CA ASP A 96 -4.63 5.56 -21.35
C ASP A 96 -4.98 5.60 -19.86
N SER A 97 -6.28 5.60 -19.56
CA SER A 97 -6.74 5.49 -18.17
C SER A 97 -6.60 4.04 -17.66
N ILE A 98 -6.29 3.88 -16.38
CA ILE A 98 -6.32 2.59 -15.70
C ILE A 98 -7.70 2.40 -15.06
N ASN A 99 -8.27 1.20 -15.21
CA ASN A 99 -9.51 0.86 -14.50
C ASN A 99 -9.18 0.57 -13.03
N ALA A 100 -10.10 0.98 -12.18
CA ALA A 100 -10.03 0.76 -10.75
C ALA A 100 -11.41 0.47 -10.19
N LYS A 101 -11.45 -0.08 -8.98
CA LYS A 101 -12.68 -0.34 -8.24
C LYS A 101 -12.56 0.17 -6.82
N ILE A 102 -13.61 0.82 -6.33
CA ILE A 102 -13.66 1.27 -4.93
C ILE A 102 -13.82 0.06 -4.02
N ILE A 103 -12.85 -0.15 -3.12
CA ILE A 103 -12.83 -1.25 -2.16
C ILE A 103 -13.21 -0.81 -0.75
N SER A 104 -12.98 0.46 -0.42
CA SER A 104 -13.27 1.01 0.91
C SER A 104 -13.68 2.47 0.84
N ILE A 105 -14.55 2.90 1.74
CA ILE A 105 -14.90 4.30 1.99
C ILE A 105 -14.92 4.48 3.50
N SER A 106 -14.21 5.48 4.03
CA SER A 106 -14.17 5.73 5.47
C SER A 106 -15.59 6.00 6.01
N PRO A 107 -15.92 5.49 7.21
CA PRO A 107 -17.24 5.72 7.82
C PRO A 107 -17.40 7.20 8.21
N ASP A 108 -16.33 7.86 8.60
CA ASP A 108 -16.31 9.23 9.08
C ASP A 108 -15.66 10.17 8.10
N ALA A 109 -16.16 11.40 8.03
CA ALA A 109 -15.55 12.46 7.24
C ALA A 109 -14.37 13.08 8.00
N VAL A 110 -13.27 13.25 7.28
CA VAL A 110 -12.12 14.03 7.75
C VAL A 110 -12.44 15.51 7.51
N GLN A 111 -12.25 16.34 8.53
CA GLN A 111 -12.44 17.79 8.45
C GLN A 111 -11.08 18.50 8.51
N SER A 112 -10.92 19.50 7.67
CA SER A 112 -9.83 20.49 7.71
C SER A 112 -10.45 21.87 7.68
N ASP A 113 -9.66 22.90 7.96
CA ASP A 113 -10.12 24.30 7.98
C ASP A 113 -10.78 24.77 6.67
N SER A 114 -10.48 24.10 5.55
CA SER A 114 -10.95 24.50 4.22
C SER A 114 -11.87 23.51 3.53
N ALA A 115 -11.94 22.26 3.96
CA ALA A 115 -12.73 21.22 3.30
C ALA A 115 -13.02 20.03 4.21
N ALA A 116 -14.11 19.31 3.89
CA ALA A 116 -14.43 18.02 4.48
C ALA A 116 -14.53 16.96 3.39
N TRP A 117 -13.97 15.76 3.64
CA TRP A 117 -13.96 14.63 2.70
C TRP A 117 -14.02 13.30 3.40
N TYR A 118 -14.36 12.26 2.66
CA TYR A 118 -14.22 10.87 3.06
C TYR A 118 -12.98 10.28 2.38
N ASP A 119 -12.17 9.55 3.12
CA ASP A 119 -11.09 8.78 2.53
C ASP A 119 -11.66 7.56 1.83
N ILE A 120 -11.21 7.32 0.60
CA ILE A 120 -11.59 6.16 -0.21
C ILE A 120 -10.36 5.40 -0.64
N GLU A 121 -10.48 4.08 -0.76
CA GLU A 121 -9.45 3.22 -1.28
C GLU A 121 -9.92 2.55 -2.56
N LEU A 122 -9.06 2.54 -3.56
CA LEU A 122 -9.32 1.92 -4.85
C LEU A 122 -8.25 0.89 -5.17
N GLU A 123 -8.70 -0.30 -5.55
CA GLU A 123 -7.86 -1.32 -6.16
C GLU A 123 -7.75 -1.05 -7.65
N ILE A 124 -6.54 -1.10 -8.21
CA ILE A 124 -6.27 -0.88 -9.63
C ILE A 124 -6.03 -2.19 -10.35
N GLU A 125 -6.41 -2.21 -11.63
CA GLU A 125 -6.26 -3.39 -12.49
C GLU A 125 -4.82 -3.58 -12.98
N LYS A 126 -4.10 -2.46 -13.19
CA LYS A 126 -2.73 -2.41 -13.69
C LYS A 126 -1.93 -1.36 -12.94
N GLU A 127 -0.66 -1.65 -12.71
CA GLU A 127 0.26 -0.75 -12.00
C GLU A 127 1.07 0.15 -12.95
N PHE A 128 0.59 0.31 -14.19
CA PHE A 128 1.24 1.14 -15.19
C PHE A 128 0.24 1.75 -16.16
N PHE A 129 0.58 2.92 -16.66
CA PHE A 129 -0.12 3.59 -17.76
C PHE A 129 0.56 3.26 -19.08
N THR A 130 -0.21 3.19 -20.17
CA THR A 130 0.29 2.95 -21.52
C THR A 130 -0.03 4.10 -22.46
N SER A 131 0.87 4.37 -23.41
CA SER A 131 0.68 5.30 -24.51
C SER A 131 1.45 4.77 -25.71
N GLY A 132 0.76 4.06 -26.62
CA GLY A 132 1.43 3.30 -27.67
C GLY A 132 2.45 2.32 -27.09
N ASP A 133 3.72 2.44 -27.47
CA ASP A 133 4.82 1.59 -26.99
C ASP A 133 5.44 2.10 -25.67
N THR A 134 4.97 3.22 -25.13
CA THR A 134 5.53 3.80 -23.90
C THR A 134 4.74 3.34 -22.69
N THR A 135 5.46 2.86 -21.67
CA THR A 135 4.88 2.44 -20.39
C THR A 135 5.38 3.36 -19.27
N TYR A 136 4.47 3.82 -18.43
CA TYR A 136 4.75 4.63 -17.25
C TYR A 136 4.28 3.90 -16.00
N ASN A 137 5.23 3.38 -15.21
CA ASN A 137 4.91 2.65 -13.99
C ASN A 137 4.43 3.59 -12.88
N LEU A 138 3.37 3.15 -12.19
CA LEU A 138 2.92 3.79 -10.96
C LEU A 138 3.92 3.47 -9.85
N VAL A 139 4.38 4.52 -9.18
CA VAL A 139 5.21 4.42 -7.98
C VAL A 139 4.55 5.20 -6.84
N PRO A 140 4.79 4.82 -5.58
CA PRO A 140 4.31 5.59 -4.43
C PRO A 140 4.72 7.07 -4.54
N GLY A 141 3.79 7.98 -4.23
CA GLY A 141 4.02 9.42 -4.32
C GLY A 141 3.54 10.10 -5.60
N ILE A 142 3.11 9.35 -6.61
CA ILE A 142 2.53 9.93 -7.83
C ILE A 142 1.12 10.44 -7.56
N HIS A 143 0.83 11.64 -8.07
CA HIS A 143 -0.52 12.19 -8.06
C HIS A 143 -1.32 11.72 -9.27
N VAL A 144 -2.55 11.27 -9.01
CA VAL A 144 -3.48 10.81 -10.04
C VAL A 144 -4.87 11.42 -9.86
N TYR A 145 -5.62 11.56 -10.93
CA TYR A 145 -7.04 11.90 -10.88
C TYR A 145 -7.87 10.62 -10.88
N VAL A 146 -8.87 10.58 -10.00
CA VAL A 146 -9.83 9.47 -9.91
C VAL A 146 -11.17 9.96 -10.45
N PHE A 147 -11.70 9.28 -11.47
CA PHE A 147 -13.01 9.54 -12.05
C PHE A 147 -13.93 8.36 -11.72
N ILE A 148 -14.87 8.57 -10.80
CA ILE A 148 -15.83 7.55 -10.38
C ILE A 148 -17.01 7.56 -11.35
N LEU A 149 -17.40 6.37 -11.83
CA LEU A 149 -18.48 6.19 -12.79
C LEU A 149 -19.79 5.94 -12.05
N THR A 150 -20.65 6.94 -11.92
CA THR A 150 -21.91 6.85 -11.18
C THR A 150 -23.13 6.56 -12.07
N GLY A 151 -22.91 6.16 -13.34
CA GLY A 151 -23.97 5.86 -14.31
C GLY A 151 -24.63 7.08 -14.95
N GLU A 152 -24.90 8.13 -14.18
CA GLU A 152 -25.52 9.36 -14.71
C GLU A 152 -24.57 10.55 -14.78
N ARG A 153 -23.52 10.55 -13.98
CA ARG A 153 -22.51 11.63 -13.90
C ARG A 153 -21.13 11.05 -13.55
N THR A 154 -20.10 11.72 -14.02
CA THR A 154 -18.73 11.41 -13.58
C THR A 154 -18.39 12.28 -12.37
N VAL A 155 -18.11 11.68 -11.24
CA VAL A 155 -17.64 12.38 -10.04
C VAL A 155 -16.12 12.44 -10.08
N LEU A 156 -15.57 13.65 -10.09
CA LEU A 156 -14.14 13.90 -10.00
C LEU A 156 -13.73 13.86 -8.53
N SER A 157 -13.05 12.81 -8.14
CA SER A 157 -12.42 12.68 -6.83
C SER A 157 -10.97 13.15 -6.92
N TYR A 158 -10.59 14.13 -6.09
CA TYR A 158 -9.21 14.64 -6.06
C TYR A 158 -8.31 13.69 -5.25
N ILE A 159 -7.40 13.15 -5.91
CA ILE A 159 -6.01 12.75 -5.74
C ILE A 159 -5.56 12.24 -4.39
N THR A 160 -4.87 11.11 -4.46
CA THR A 160 -3.79 10.84 -3.52
C THR A 160 -2.80 9.82 -4.03
N THR A 161 -1.76 9.70 -3.29
CA THR A 161 -0.59 8.85 -3.49
C THR A 161 -0.93 7.38 -3.42
N PRO A 162 -0.46 6.56 -4.36
CA PRO A 162 -0.48 5.11 -4.21
C PRO A 162 0.40 4.71 -3.00
N PHE A 163 -0.18 3.95 -2.08
CA PHE A 163 0.53 3.32 -0.98
C PHE A 163 0.57 1.82 -1.17
N HIS A 164 1.73 1.23 -0.88
CA HIS A 164 1.77 -0.18 -0.56
C HIS A 164 1.19 -0.38 0.85
N ASN A 165 0.16 -1.19 0.99
CA ASN A 165 -0.35 -1.62 2.29
C ASN A 165 0.67 -2.56 2.95
N GLY A 166 1.73 -1.98 3.49
CA GLY A 166 2.83 -2.67 4.15
C GLY A 166 2.99 -2.28 5.61
N ILE A 167 1.93 -1.82 6.26
CA ILE A 167 1.96 -1.67 7.71
C ILE A 167 1.33 -2.93 8.28
N GLY A 168 2.15 -3.98 8.39
CA GLY A 168 1.85 -5.07 9.28
C GLY A 168 1.59 -4.49 10.67
N GLN A 169 0.38 -4.68 11.17
CA GLN A 169 0.05 -4.42 12.56
C GLN A 169 1.13 -5.07 13.40
N ALA A 170 1.93 -4.25 14.09
CA ALA A 170 2.74 -4.71 15.18
C ALA A 170 1.78 -5.38 16.17
N LEU A 171 1.85 -6.70 16.25
CA LEU A 171 1.18 -7.48 17.27
C LEU A 171 1.69 -6.96 18.62
N GLN A 172 0.89 -6.12 19.26
CA GLN A 172 0.94 -5.96 20.69
C GLN A 172 0.32 -7.22 21.29
N GLU A 173 1.12 -8.19 21.62
CA GLU A 173 0.72 -9.19 22.59
C GLU A 173 0.95 -8.64 24.01
N ARG A 174 -0.15 -8.69 24.74
CA ARG A 174 -0.14 -8.57 26.20
C ARG A 174 0.58 -9.74 26.86
#